data_a27b75de7f14fee4874303f62d114a78
#
_entry.id   a27b75de7f14fee4874303f62d114a78
#
_cell.length_a   1.000
_cell.length_b   1.000
_cell.length_c   1.000
_cell.angle_alpha   90.00
_cell.angle_beta   90.00
_cell.angle_gamma   90.00
#
_symmetry.space_group_name_H-M   'P 1'
#
loop_
_entity.id
_entity.type
_entity.pdbx_description
1 polymer ?
#
loop_
_entity_poly.entity_id
_entity_poly.type
_entity_poly.pdbx_seq_one_letter_code
_entity_poly.pdbx_strand_id
1 'polypeptide(L)'
;MEIYKKGQILSSYCDGEKLSHQSKHLLLELYRCDCEKLNDESFLRCILNRAAKLANATVLNLISNKFEPQGVTAIALLAESHISIHTWPESNYSAVDIFTCGQNMMPELASQYLIESLMAKEHSLRVIERNPPSTVPKQIRTVV
;
A
#
# COMPACT_ATOMS: atom_id res chain seq x y z
N MET A 1 7.89 -7.62 -27.16
CA MET A 1 6.48 -7.57 -26.74
C MET A 1 6.09 -8.98 -26.33
N GLU A 2 6.35 -9.33 -25.07
CA GLU A 2 5.98 -10.66 -24.54
C GLU A 2 4.53 -10.64 -24.07
N ILE A 3 3.75 -11.49 -24.71
CA ILE A 3 2.33 -11.69 -24.42
C ILE A 3 2.25 -12.53 -23.14
N TYR A 4 1.81 -11.93 -22.03
CA TYR A 4 1.47 -12.64 -20.81
C TYR A 4 0.40 -13.70 -21.11
N LYS A 5 0.80 -14.96 -21.11
CA LYS A 5 -0.13 -16.09 -21.22
C LYS A 5 -0.97 -16.17 -19.93
N LYS A 6 -2.25 -15.89 -20.06
CA LYS A 6 -3.30 -15.94 -19.03
C LYS A 6 -3.51 -17.32 -18.38
N GLY A 7 -2.59 -18.27 -18.50
CA GLY A 7 -2.80 -19.67 -18.12
C GLY A 7 -1.90 -20.23 -17.02
N GLN A 8 -0.90 -19.49 -16.53
CA GLN A 8 0.09 -20.06 -15.60
C GLN A 8 -0.05 -19.63 -14.13
N ILE A 9 -0.93 -18.70 -13.81
CA ILE A 9 -1.16 -18.25 -12.40
C ILE A 9 -2.17 -19.16 -11.67
N LEU A 10 -2.99 -19.93 -12.39
CA LEU A 10 -4.07 -20.74 -11.78
C LEU A 10 -3.66 -22.14 -11.32
N SER A 11 -2.47 -22.66 -11.68
CA SER A 11 -2.09 -24.03 -11.32
C SER A 11 -1.38 -24.16 -9.96
N SER A 12 -0.93 -23.07 -9.33
CA SER A 12 -0.27 -23.11 -8.02
C SER A 12 -1.25 -23.05 -6.83
N TYR A 13 -2.54 -22.87 -7.09
CA TYR A 13 -3.56 -22.75 -6.04
C TYR A 13 -4.22 -24.06 -5.63
N CYS A 14 -3.91 -25.19 -6.29
CA CYS A 14 -4.62 -26.47 -6.08
C CYS A 14 -3.81 -27.57 -5.41
N ASP A 15 -2.53 -27.40 -5.15
CA ASP A 15 -1.74 -28.39 -4.43
C ASP A 15 -1.60 -27.99 -2.96
N GLY A 16 -2.18 -28.82 -2.10
CA GLY A 16 -2.44 -28.67 -0.66
C GLY A 16 -1.26 -28.34 0.27
N GLU A 17 -0.33 -27.51 -0.12
CA GLU A 17 0.57 -26.85 0.82
C GLU A 17 -0.19 -25.70 1.50
N LYS A 18 -0.23 -25.73 2.84
CA LYS A 18 -0.63 -24.60 3.67
C LYS A 18 0.32 -23.44 3.36
N LEU A 19 0.07 -22.70 2.28
CA LEU A 19 0.62 -21.37 2.11
C LEU A 19 0.15 -20.55 3.30
N SER A 20 1.06 -20.24 4.22
CA SER A 20 0.78 -19.31 5.30
C SER A 20 0.54 -17.94 4.64
N HIS A 21 -0.73 -17.63 4.38
CA HIS A 21 -1.16 -16.34 3.83
C HIS A 21 -1.02 -15.28 4.93
N GLN A 22 0.22 -14.95 5.27
CA GLN A 22 0.47 -13.81 6.14
C GLN A 22 0.24 -12.55 5.35
N SER A 23 -0.79 -11.81 5.73
CA SER A 23 -1.09 -10.50 5.17
C SER A 23 -0.94 -9.44 6.25
N LYS A 24 -0.24 -8.36 5.92
CA LYS A 24 -0.09 -7.19 6.79
C LYS A 24 -0.75 -5.98 6.14
N HIS A 25 -1.50 -5.25 6.93
CA HIS A 25 -2.05 -3.95 6.55
C HIS A 25 -1.48 -2.88 7.48
N LEU A 26 -0.67 -2.00 6.92
CA LEU A 26 -0.09 -0.87 7.61
C LEU A 26 -0.97 0.36 7.34
N LEU A 27 -1.49 0.98 8.39
CA LEU A 27 -2.17 2.27 8.35
C LEU A 27 -1.20 3.32 8.85
N LEU A 28 -0.77 4.20 7.96
CA LEU A 28 0.26 5.19 8.23
C LEU A 28 -0.34 6.60 8.08
N GLU A 29 -0.34 7.34 9.18
CA GLU A 29 -0.73 8.74 9.22
C GLU A 29 0.53 9.62 9.30
N LEU A 30 0.66 10.55 8.38
CA LEU A 30 1.81 11.43 8.26
C LEU A 30 1.41 12.88 8.52
N TYR A 31 2.09 13.52 9.45
CA TYR A 31 1.78 14.88 9.89
C TYR A 31 2.95 15.81 9.67
N ARG A 32 2.65 17.09 9.45
CA ARG A 32 3.64 18.15 9.24
C ARG A 32 4.59 17.83 8.09
N CYS A 33 4.00 17.28 7.03
CA CYS A 33 4.69 16.99 5.77
C CYS A 33 4.97 18.28 4.99
N ASP A 34 5.85 18.18 4.01
CA ASP A 34 6.10 19.23 3.03
C ASP A 34 4.87 19.38 2.10
N CYS A 35 4.22 20.54 2.14
CA CYS A 35 2.97 20.78 1.39
C CYS A 35 3.17 20.78 -0.13
N GLU A 36 4.33 21.20 -0.63
CA GLU A 36 4.62 21.19 -2.07
C GLU A 36 4.74 19.76 -2.57
N LYS A 37 5.42 18.89 -1.82
CA LYS A 37 5.52 17.46 -2.13
C LYS A 37 4.16 16.76 -2.08
N LEU A 38 3.30 17.12 -1.13
CA LEU A 38 1.94 16.59 -1.03
C LEU A 38 1.06 16.98 -2.22
N ASN A 39 1.37 18.07 -2.92
CA ASN A 39 0.61 18.54 -4.07
C ASN A 39 1.26 18.22 -5.43
N ASP A 40 2.37 17.49 -5.42
CA ASP A 40 3.08 17.05 -6.64
C ASP A 40 2.70 15.62 -7.00
N GLU A 41 1.77 15.47 -7.97
CA GLU A 41 1.29 14.17 -8.43
C GLU A 41 2.43 13.30 -9.00
N SER A 42 3.33 13.89 -9.78
CA SER A 42 4.46 13.16 -10.40
C SER A 42 5.43 12.65 -9.34
N PHE A 43 5.73 13.47 -8.34
CA PHE A 43 6.55 13.07 -7.21
C PHE A 43 5.90 11.94 -6.41
N LEU A 44 4.61 12.04 -6.08
CA LEU A 44 3.87 11.03 -5.34
C LEU A 44 3.83 9.68 -6.08
N ARG A 45 3.62 9.70 -7.40
CA ARG A 45 3.71 8.50 -8.23
C ARG A 45 5.09 7.86 -8.18
N CYS A 46 6.14 8.67 -8.24
CA CYS A 46 7.53 8.21 -8.16
C CYS A 46 7.82 7.52 -6.82
N ILE A 47 7.46 8.16 -5.71
CA ILE A 47 7.73 7.59 -4.38
C ILE A 47 6.89 6.34 -4.08
N LEU A 48 5.65 6.25 -4.56
CA LEU A 48 4.84 5.03 -4.44
C LEU A 48 5.48 3.85 -5.19
N ASN A 49 5.94 4.08 -6.41
CA ASN A 49 6.65 3.04 -7.18
C ASN A 49 7.94 2.58 -6.47
N ARG A 50 8.68 3.52 -5.89
CA ARG A 50 9.89 3.20 -5.13
C ARG A 50 9.60 2.48 -3.83
N ALA A 51 8.58 2.92 -3.08
CA ALA A 51 8.12 2.28 -1.86
C ALA A 51 7.71 0.82 -2.11
N ALA A 52 6.96 0.56 -3.18
CA ALA A 52 6.59 -0.79 -3.57
C ALA A 52 7.81 -1.69 -3.82
N LYS A 53 8.83 -1.19 -4.53
CA LYS A 53 10.07 -1.94 -4.77
C LYS A 53 10.83 -2.23 -3.47
N LEU A 54 10.90 -1.28 -2.54
CA LEU A 54 11.53 -1.47 -1.23
C LEU A 54 10.77 -2.48 -0.37
N ALA A 55 9.45 -2.56 -0.53
CA ALA A 55 8.63 -3.59 0.10
C ALA A 55 8.78 -4.99 -0.55
N ASN A 56 9.63 -5.13 -1.57
CA ASN A 56 9.77 -6.33 -2.38
C ASN A 56 8.50 -6.70 -3.16
N ALA A 57 7.71 -5.68 -3.54
CA ALA A 57 6.45 -5.84 -4.26
C ALA A 57 6.61 -5.60 -5.76
N THR A 58 5.72 -6.22 -6.53
CA THR A 58 5.62 -6.09 -7.98
C THR A 58 4.52 -5.12 -8.34
N VAL A 59 4.86 -3.97 -8.90
CA VAL A 59 3.87 -2.98 -9.37
C VAL A 59 3.25 -3.44 -10.68
N LEU A 60 1.94 -3.67 -10.69
CA LEU A 60 1.15 -4.02 -11.88
C LEU A 60 0.61 -2.79 -12.59
N ASN A 61 0.16 -1.80 -11.81
CA ASN A 61 -0.36 -0.53 -12.34
C ASN A 61 -0.24 0.56 -11.27
N LEU A 62 -0.21 1.82 -11.71
CA LEU A 62 -0.21 2.98 -10.83
C LEU A 62 -1.12 4.05 -11.43
N ILE A 63 -2.18 4.36 -10.72
CA ILE A 63 -3.16 5.39 -11.07
C ILE A 63 -3.14 6.52 -10.06
N SER A 64 -3.50 7.71 -10.50
CA SER A 64 -3.57 8.88 -9.65
C SER A 64 -4.58 9.88 -10.15
N ASN A 65 -5.01 10.77 -9.26
CA ASN A 65 -5.85 11.91 -9.56
C ASN A 65 -5.41 13.10 -8.71
N LYS A 66 -5.14 14.22 -9.38
CA LYS A 66 -4.91 15.50 -8.72
C LYS A 66 -6.21 16.27 -8.62
N PHE A 67 -6.50 16.78 -7.44
CA PHE A 67 -7.71 17.56 -7.17
C PHE A 67 -7.48 19.05 -7.32
N GLU A 68 -8.54 19.77 -7.62
CA GLU A 68 -8.58 21.23 -7.58
C GLU A 68 -9.30 21.67 -6.29
N PRO A 69 -8.76 22.64 -5.55
CA PRO A 69 -7.55 23.45 -5.86
C PRO A 69 -6.24 22.74 -5.53
N GLN A 70 -6.23 21.62 -4.76
CA GLN A 70 -5.03 20.89 -4.35
C GLN A 70 -5.36 19.52 -3.78
N GLY A 71 -4.31 18.72 -3.57
CA GLY A 71 -4.41 17.35 -3.07
C GLY A 71 -4.33 16.30 -4.17
N VAL A 72 -3.87 15.12 -3.80
CA VAL A 72 -3.66 14.01 -4.71
C VAL A 72 -4.11 12.72 -4.05
N THR A 73 -4.76 11.86 -4.81
CA THR A 73 -4.92 10.45 -4.51
C THR A 73 -4.11 9.65 -5.50
N ALA A 74 -3.31 8.70 -5.03
CA ALA A 74 -2.60 7.76 -5.89
C ALA A 74 -2.66 6.35 -5.32
N ILE A 75 -2.73 5.36 -6.21
CA ILE A 75 -2.81 3.94 -5.85
C ILE A 75 -1.87 3.15 -6.74
N ALA A 76 -0.95 2.41 -6.12
CA ALA A 76 -0.17 1.39 -6.77
C ALA A 76 -0.85 0.02 -6.57
N LEU A 77 -1.35 -0.55 -7.66
CA LEU A 77 -1.81 -1.93 -7.69
C LEU A 77 -0.59 -2.85 -7.73
N LEU A 78 -0.51 -3.75 -6.78
CA LEU A 78 0.59 -4.70 -6.66
C LEU A 78 0.09 -6.12 -6.93
N ALA A 79 0.98 -6.99 -7.41
CA ALA A 79 0.68 -8.43 -7.47
C ALA A 79 0.33 -8.97 -6.07
N GLU A 80 0.91 -8.38 -5.02
CA GLU A 80 0.77 -8.76 -3.62
C GLU A 80 -0.33 -7.98 -2.86
N SER A 81 -0.97 -6.99 -3.43
CA SER A 81 -2.15 -6.22 -3.01
C SER A 81 -2.11 -4.75 -3.47
N HIS A 82 -1.81 -3.76 -2.59
CA HIS A 82 -1.76 -2.34 -2.99
C HIS A 82 -1.02 -1.46 -1.99
N ILE A 83 -0.61 -0.28 -2.48
CA ILE A 83 -0.24 0.88 -1.66
C ILE A 83 -1.09 2.06 -2.14
N SER A 84 -1.80 2.73 -1.24
CA SER A 84 -2.54 3.95 -1.56
C SER A 84 -2.07 5.13 -0.73
N ILE A 85 -2.16 6.33 -1.30
CA ILE A 85 -1.87 7.59 -0.63
C ILE A 85 -2.94 8.62 -0.93
N HIS A 86 -3.36 9.34 0.09
CA HIS A 86 -4.23 10.50 0.00
C HIS A 86 -3.56 11.67 0.67
N THR A 87 -3.58 12.85 0.06
CA THR A 87 -2.87 14.02 0.56
C THR A 87 -3.78 15.21 0.75
N TRP A 88 -3.53 15.95 1.83
CA TRP A 88 -4.17 17.24 2.16
C TRP A 88 -3.07 18.28 2.38
N PRO A 89 -2.56 18.93 1.30
CA PRO A 89 -1.50 19.93 1.39
C PRO A 89 -1.80 21.06 2.37
N GLU A 90 -3.07 21.49 2.42
CA GLU A 90 -3.56 22.55 3.32
C GLU A 90 -3.41 22.21 4.80
N SER A 91 -3.37 20.93 5.13
CA SER A 91 -3.21 20.43 6.49
C SER A 91 -1.83 19.84 6.74
N ASN A 92 -0.92 19.88 5.77
CA ASN A 92 0.38 19.20 5.81
C ASN A 92 0.26 17.72 6.21
N TYR A 93 -0.81 17.04 5.76
CA TYR A 93 -1.22 15.72 6.18
C TYR A 93 -1.36 14.75 5.00
N SER A 94 -1.01 13.50 5.25
CA SER A 94 -1.23 12.41 4.32
C SER A 94 -1.63 11.13 5.05
N ALA A 95 -2.59 10.40 4.47
CA ALA A 95 -2.98 9.06 4.89
C ALA A 95 -2.46 8.04 3.88
N VAL A 96 -1.81 6.98 4.36
CA VAL A 96 -1.23 5.92 3.54
C VAL A 96 -1.69 4.56 4.03
N ASP A 97 -2.13 3.72 3.08
CA ASP A 97 -2.41 2.31 3.30
C ASP A 97 -1.38 1.47 2.57
N ILE A 98 -0.73 0.55 3.28
CA ILE A 98 0.17 -0.43 2.70
C ILE A 98 -0.37 -1.81 3.05
N PHE A 99 -1.04 -2.45 2.11
CA PHE A 99 -1.56 -3.79 2.27
C PHE A 99 -0.74 -4.75 1.42
N THR A 100 -0.12 -5.76 2.05
CA THR A 100 0.72 -6.74 1.38
C THR A 100 0.42 -8.15 1.85
N CYS A 101 0.51 -9.10 0.92
CA CYS A 101 0.36 -10.52 1.16
C CYS A 101 1.63 -11.25 0.72
N GLY A 102 2.12 -12.17 1.54
CA GLY A 102 3.29 -13.00 1.23
C GLY A 102 4.40 -12.91 2.27
N GLN A 103 5.18 -14.00 2.37
CA GLN A 103 6.20 -14.15 3.41
C GLN A 103 7.44 -13.26 3.23
N ASN A 104 7.74 -12.88 1.98
CA ASN A 104 8.95 -12.11 1.64
C ASN A 104 8.69 -10.60 1.53
N MET A 105 7.51 -10.15 1.96
CA MET A 105 7.13 -8.75 1.90
C MET A 105 7.71 -7.96 3.07
N MET A 106 8.18 -6.75 2.77
CA MET A 106 8.78 -5.82 3.74
C MET A 106 8.04 -4.47 3.75
N PRO A 107 6.74 -4.44 4.10
CA PRO A 107 5.94 -3.21 4.04
C PRO A 107 6.44 -2.12 4.99
N GLU A 108 7.16 -2.48 6.04
CA GLU A 108 7.77 -1.55 6.98
C GLU A 108 8.85 -0.68 6.29
N LEU A 109 9.59 -1.22 5.31
CA LEU A 109 10.56 -0.44 4.54
C LEU A 109 9.87 0.57 3.62
N ALA A 110 8.70 0.22 3.07
CA ALA A 110 7.89 1.16 2.30
C ALA A 110 7.41 2.32 3.19
N SER A 111 6.91 2.02 4.39
CA SER A 111 6.44 3.06 5.33
C SER A 111 7.56 4.00 5.74
N GLN A 112 8.73 3.49 6.09
CA GLN A 112 9.89 4.30 6.46
C GLN A 112 10.31 5.22 5.30
N TYR A 113 10.38 4.69 4.09
CA TYR A 113 10.74 5.47 2.91
C TYR A 113 9.74 6.60 2.63
N LEU A 114 8.43 6.35 2.79
CA LEU A 114 7.39 7.37 2.59
C LEU A 114 7.45 8.47 3.66
N ILE A 115 7.69 8.12 4.93
CA ILE A 115 7.91 9.09 6.01
C ILE A 115 9.04 10.07 5.65
N GLU A 116 10.18 9.54 5.23
CA GLU A 116 11.35 10.33 4.86
C GLU A 116 11.13 11.16 3.60
N SER A 117 10.54 10.56 2.55
CA SER A 117 10.31 11.23 1.26
C SER A 117 9.36 12.41 1.37
N LEU A 118 8.32 12.32 2.21
CA LEU A 118 7.35 13.37 2.46
C LEU A 118 7.77 14.36 3.55
N MET A 119 8.96 14.14 4.13
CA MET A 119 9.52 14.98 5.19
C MET A 119 8.59 15.10 6.41
N ALA A 120 7.85 14.05 6.73
CA ALA A 120 6.92 14.02 7.85
C ALA A 120 7.68 14.23 9.18
N LYS A 121 7.24 15.19 9.99
CA LYS A 121 7.86 15.45 11.31
C LYS A 121 7.30 14.55 12.40
N GLU A 122 6.07 14.08 12.21
CA GLU A 122 5.36 13.20 13.12
C GLU A 122 4.58 12.17 12.31
N HIS A 123 4.44 10.98 12.85
CA HIS A 123 3.66 9.91 12.19
C HIS A 123 3.02 8.99 13.23
N SER A 124 1.98 8.30 12.80
CA SER A 124 1.37 7.18 13.51
C SER A 124 1.33 5.98 12.59
N LEU A 125 1.80 4.84 13.05
CA LEU A 125 1.79 3.59 12.30
C LEU A 125 1.03 2.53 13.10
N ARG A 126 0.01 1.95 12.47
CA ARG A 126 -0.70 0.77 12.99
C ARG A 126 -0.46 -0.40 12.06
N VAL A 127 -0.07 -1.54 12.62
CA VAL A 127 0.13 -2.78 11.86
C VAL A 127 -0.98 -3.75 12.22
N ILE A 128 -1.73 -4.21 11.22
CA ILE A 128 -2.84 -5.14 11.38
C ILE A 128 -2.51 -6.41 10.59
N GLU A 129 -2.47 -7.53 11.27
CA GLU A 129 -2.39 -8.83 10.62
C GLU A 129 -3.78 -9.23 10.10
N ARG A 130 -3.85 -9.62 8.82
CA ARG A 130 -5.08 -9.97 8.13
C ARG A 130 -4.93 -11.35 7.51
N ASN A 131 -5.14 -12.36 8.33
CA ASN A 131 -5.04 -13.75 7.88
C ASN A 131 -6.43 -14.32 7.61
N PRO A 132 -6.63 -15.06 6.52
CA PRO A 132 -7.89 -15.75 6.29
C PRO A 132 -8.13 -16.75 7.43
N PRO A 133 -9.30 -16.75 8.07
CA PRO A 133 -9.60 -17.72 9.12
C PRO A 133 -9.71 -19.13 8.51
N SER A 134 -9.32 -20.15 9.27
CA SER A 134 -9.50 -21.55 8.89
C SER A 134 -11.00 -21.94 8.75
N THR A 135 -11.87 -21.18 9.40
CA THR A 135 -13.33 -21.33 9.32
C THR A 135 -14.00 -19.96 9.31
N VAL A 136 -15.10 -19.82 8.58
CA VAL A 136 -15.87 -18.57 8.58
C VAL A 136 -16.39 -18.28 9.99
N PRO A 137 -16.17 -17.07 10.56
CA PRO A 137 -16.67 -16.72 11.87
C PRO A 137 -18.20 -16.83 11.92
N LYS A 138 -18.71 -17.47 12.97
CA LYS A 138 -20.18 -17.63 13.16
C LYS A 138 -20.89 -16.30 13.47
N GLN A 139 -20.15 -15.29 13.88
CA GLN A 139 -20.69 -13.95 14.18
C GLN A 139 -19.77 -12.88 13.61
N ILE A 140 -20.35 -11.98 12.84
CA ILE A 140 -19.69 -10.75 12.41
C ILE A 140 -19.94 -9.72 13.51
N ARG A 141 -18.87 -9.22 14.14
CA ARG A 141 -18.96 -8.13 15.10
C ARG A 141 -18.55 -6.84 14.41
N THR A 142 -19.46 -5.88 14.39
CA THR A 142 -19.10 -4.50 14.04
C THR A 142 -18.50 -3.85 15.29
N VAL A 143 -17.25 -3.42 15.20
CA VAL A 143 -16.61 -2.59 16.23
C VAL A 143 -16.85 -1.15 15.80
N VAL A 144 -17.66 -0.43 16.59
CA VAL A 144 -17.92 1.01 16.40
C VAL A 144 -16.90 1.79 17.20
#